data_c869638cd6f16c8996de564ee41030e3
#
_entry.id   c869638cd6f16c8996de564ee41030e3
#
_cell.length_a   1.000
_cell.length_b   1.000
_cell.length_c   1.000
_cell.angle_alpha   90.00
_cell.angle_beta   90.00
_cell.angle_gamma   90.00
#
_symmetry.space_group_name_H-M   'P 1'
#
loop_
_entity.id
_entity.type
_entity.pdbx_description
1 polymer ?
#
loop_
_entity_poly.entity_id
_entity_poly.type
_entity_poly.pdbx_seq_one_letter_code
_entity_poly.pdbx_strand_id
1 'polypeptide(L)'
;MTNTGTFEIRDKFYLNGKPFQIISGGIHYFRVLPEYWEDRLRKLKEMGCNTVETYIPWNMHEPEKGRFDFYGEKVHGMLDIVSFIRKAQQLGLWVILRPSPYICAEWDFGGLPAWLLAQGDMALRTSDERYLCHVRAYYDRLMPLLAPLQIDHGGPVIMLQVENEYGSFGNDKKYLESLRDMMRGQGITVPLFASDGPGHNMLSNTRIDGVLPTANFGSGTKRAFSILEEYTDGGPCMCTEFWIGWFDAWRDEKHHKGNMEIAAKELEELLELGNVNFYMFEGGTNFGFMNGSNYGDHLTADVTSYDYDALLTEDGQITEKYRRFQEIISRHRGKGAEPDESITGSKLSGEDGEEKNFRERTAYGTCNVSQKVDLFHALDCLAEPVGTLSPMSMERLGQSYGYTLYSSVLHTERQLHSIRLYQ
;
A
#
# COMPACT_ATOMS: atom_id res chain seq x y z
N MET A 1 7.49 -30.37 -13.14
CA MET A 1 8.00 -30.30 -11.76
C MET A 1 7.94 -28.84 -11.38
N THR A 2 7.15 -28.48 -10.40
CA THR A 2 7.12 -27.11 -9.85
C THR A 2 8.48 -26.87 -9.20
N ASN A 3 9.24 -25.92 -9.73
CA ASN A 3 10.55 -25.54 -9.18
C ASN A 3 10.28 -24.80 -7.86
N THR A 4 10.22 -25.54 -6.76
CA THR A 4 10.03 -24.98 -5.42
C THR A 4 11.33 -24.32 -4.99
N GLY A 5 11.27 -23.00 -4.71
CA GLY A 5 12.39 -22.24 -4.20
C GLY A 5 12.37 -22.10 -2.68
N THR A 6 13.43 -21.50 -2.13
CA THR A 6 13.51 -21.14 -0.71
C THR A 6 13.86 -19.66 -0.55
N PHE A 7 13.27 -19.02 0.44
CA PHE A 7 13.67 -17.68 0.88
C PHE A 7 13.84 -17.68 2.40
N GLU A 8 15.02 -17.32 2.86
CA GLU A 8 15.41 -17.47 4.26
C GLU A 8 16.02 -16.17 4.79
N ILE A 9 15.79 -15.90 6.07
CA ILE A 9 16.45 -14.84 6.83
C ILE A 9 17.51 -15.49 7.71
N ARG A 10 18.77 -15.03 7.56
CA ARG A 10 19.90 -15.35 8.42
C ARG A 10 20.62 -14.05 8.77
N ASP A 11 21.95 -13.95 8.64
CA ASP A 11 22.71 -12.70 8.66
C ASP A 11 22.37 -11.77 7.48
N LYS A 12 21.84 -12.36 6.41
CA LYS A 12 21.32 -11.69 5.19
C LYS A 12 20.02 -12.37 4.76
N PHE A 13 19.39 -11.83 3.73
CA PHE A 13 18.41 -12.60 2.98
C PHE A 13 19.12 -13.61 2.07
N TYR A 14 18.52 -14.80 1.94
CA TYR A 14 19.01 -15.88 1.07
C TYR A 14 17.88 -16.37 0.19
N LEU A 15 18.13 -16.36 -1.12
CA LEU A 15 17.24 -16.89 -2.13
C LEU A 15 17.87 -18.17 -2.72
N ASN A 16 17.21 -19.31 -2.58
CA ASN A 16 17.74 -20.60 -3.02
C ASN A 16 19.16 -20.90 -2.48
N GLY A 17 19.38 -20.53 -1.22
CA GLY A 17 20.67 -20.71 -0.51
C GLY A 17 21.76 -19.72 -0.90
N LYS A 18 21.53 -18.76 -1.80
CA LYS A 18 22.47 -17.72 -2.19
C LYS A 18 22.11 -16.39 -1.51
N PRO A 19 23.11 -15.57 -1.08
CA PRO A 19 22.83 -14.22 -0.59
C PRO A 19 22.01 -13.41 -1.61
N PHE A 20 20.98 -12.72 -1.13
CA PHE A 20 20.07 -11.97 -1.96
C PHE A 20 19.82 -10.58 -1.37
N GLN A 21 20.11 -9.54 -2.12
CA GLN A 21 19.78 -8.18 -1.75
C GLN A 21 18.44 -7.79 -2.36
N ILE A 22 17.50 -7.39 -1.54
CA ILE A 22 16.19 -6.88 -1.99
C ILE A 22 16.36 -5.44 -2.45
N ILE A 23 16.05 -5.18 -3.71
CA ILE A 23 15.82 -3.85 -4.28
C ILE A 23 14.40 -3.87 -4.84
N SER A 24 13.48 -3.27 -4.09
CA SER A 24 12.04 -3.36 -4.32
C SER A 24 11.44 -1.98 -4.57
N GLY A 25 10.26 -1.96 -5.16
CA GLY A 25 9.46 -0.74 -5.24
C GLY A 25 7.97 -1.01 -5.04
N GLY A 26 7.33 -0.10 -4.33
CA GLY A 26 5.91 -0.15 -4.02
C GLY A 26 5.06 0.26 -5.24
N ILE A 27 4.19 -0.62 -5.67
CA ILE A 27 3.13 -0.37 -6.65
C ILE A 27 1.83 -0.90 -6.05
N HIS A 28 0.91 -0.02 -5.76
CA HIS A 28 -0.39 -0.40 -5.22
C HIS A 28 -1.32 -0.82 -6.37
N TYR A 29 -1.52 -2.16 -6.57
CA TYR A 29 -2.33 -2.67 -7.67
C TYR A 29 -3.74 -2.04 -7.74
N PHE A 30 -4.32 -1.68 -6.59
CA PHE A 30 -5.63 -1.05 -6.47
C PHE A 30 -5.66 0.46 -6.81
N ARG A 31 -4.49 1.07 -7.05
CA ARG A 31 -4.32 2.47 -7.51
C ARG A 31 -3.94 2.58 -8.98
N VAL A 32 -3.80 1.44 -9.67
CA VAL A 32 -3.38 1.35 -11.07
C VAL A 32 -4.34 0.42 -11.80
N LEU A 33 -4.87 0.86 -12.95
CA LEU A 33 -5.74 0.01 -13.76
C LEU A 33 -5.00 -1.25 -14.24
N PRO A 34 -5.64 -2.42 -14.28
CA PRO A 34 -5.01 -3.70 -14.63
C PRO A 34 -4.28 -3.71 -15.98
N GLU A 35 -4.78 -2.92 -16.94
CA GLU A 35 -4.19 -2.77 -18.26
C GLU A 35 -2.77 -2.19 -18.22
N TYR A 36 -2.44 -1.47 -17.14
CA TYR A 36 -1.15 -0.82 -16.97
C TYR A 36 -0.20 -1.57 -16.03
N TRP A 37 -0.64 -2.59 -15.29
CA TRP A 37 0.22 -3.31 -14.34
C TRP A 37 1.50 -3.84 -15.00
N GLU A 38 1.39 -4.42 -16.22
CA GLU A 38 2.56 -4.95 -16.93
C GLU A 38 3.59 -3.87 -17.26
N ASP A 39 3.13 -2.72 -17.74
CA ASP A 39 4.01 -1.59 -18.06
C ASP A 39 4.75 -1.10 -16.80
N ARG A 40 4.05 -0.98 -15.67
CA ARG A 40 4.62 -0.51 -14.40
C ARG A 40 5.64 -1.50 -13.82
N LEU A 41 5.27 -2.77 -13.80
CA LEU A 41 6.14 -3.86 -13.34
C LEU A 41 7.39 -4.01 -14.24
N ARG A 42 7.25 -3.86 -15.55
CA ARG A 42 8.36 -3.90 -16.49
C ARG A 42 9.34 -2.75 -16.24
N LYS A 43 8.85 -1.52 -16.07
CA LYS A 43 9.66 -0.36 -15.72
C LYS A 43 10.35 -0.52 -14.36
N LEU A 44 9.70 -1.13 -13.37
CA LEU A 44 10.32 -1.45 -12.10
C LEU A 44 11.54 -2.38 -12.30
N LYS A 45 11.38 -3.44 -13.09
CA LYS A 45 12.49 -4.35 -13.43
C LYS A 45 13.59 -3.66 -14.22
N GLU A 46 13.25 -2.85 -15.22
CA GLU A 46 14.19 -2.09 -16.06
C GLU A 46 15.00 -1.09 -15.25
N MET A 47 14.44 -0.51 -14.17
CA MET A 47 15.19 0.34 -13.24
C MET A 47 16.28 -0.44 -12.48
N GLY A 48 16.17 -1.75 -12.43
CA GLY A 48 17.09 -2.64 -11.72
C GLY A 48 16.50 -3.20 -10.41
N CYS A 49 15.23 -3.07 -10.14
CA CYS A 49 14.57 -3.76 -9.04
C CYS A 49 14.42 -5.25 -9.35
N ASN A 50 14.46 -6.08 -8.31
CA ASN A 50 14.22 -7.52 -8.39
C ASN A 50 12.94 -7.95 -7.70
N THR A 51 12.28 -7.04 -7.00
CA THR A 51 11.10 -7.30 -6.17
C THR A 51 10.08 -6.18 -6.34
N VAL A 52 8.80 -6.50 -6.33
CA VAL A 52 7.70 -5.53 -6.19
C VAL A 52 7.05 -5.70 -4.82
N GLU A 53 6.63 -4.61 -4.22
CA GLU A 53 5.87 -4.59 -2.99
C GLU A 53 4.46 -4.05 -3.26
N THR A 54 3.44 -4.59 -2.58
CA THR A 54 2.09 -4.05 -2.60
C THR A 54 1.34 -4.30 -1.30
N TYR A 55 0.51 -3.33 -0.91
CA TYR A 55 -0.50 -3.52 0.12
C TYR A 55 -1.73 -4.24 -0.41
N ILE A 56 -2.57 -4.76 0.49
CA ILE A 56 -3.87 -5.35 0.19
C ILE A 56 -4.91 -4.69 1.11
N PRO A 57 -5.73 -3.74 0.63
CA PRO A 57 -6.65 -2.98 1.45
C PRO A 57 -7.90 -3.80 1.78
N TRP A 58 -8.16 -4.03 3.05
CA TRP A 58 -9.33 -4.82 3.50
C TRP A 58 -10.67 -4.20 3.06
N ASN A 59 -10.81 -2.87 3.17
CA ASN A 59 -12.06 -2.17 2.82
C ASN A 59 -12.49 -2.34 1.36
N MET A 60 -11.54 -2.57 0.45
CA MET A 60 -11.86 -2.85 -0.96
C MET A 60 -12.32 -4.29 -1.17
N HIS A 61 -11.76 -5.23 -0.41
CA HIS A 61 -12.05 -6.65 -0.55
C HIS A 61 -13.26 -7.11 0.27
N GLU A 62 -13.67 -6.34 1.29
CA GLU A 62 -14.88 -6.56 2.08
C GLU A 62 -15.61 -5.22 2.31
N PRO A 63 -16.17 -4.61 1.25
CA PRO A 63 -16.83 -3.31 1.34
C PRO A 63 -18.08 -3.32 2.23
N GLU A 64 -18.72 -4.46 2.37
CA GLU A 64 -19.84 -4.73 3.26
C GLU A 64 -19.52 -5.99 4.07
N LYS A 65 -19.89 -6.03 5.34
CA LYS A 65 -19.61 -7.15 6.23
C LYS A 65 -20.04 -8.51 5.64
N GLY A 66 -19.09 -9.41 5.47
CA GLY A 66 -19.29 -10.75 4.93
C GLY A 66 -19.39 -10.82 3.41
N ARG A 67 -19.26 -9.70 2.70
CA ARG A 67 -19.30 -9.64 1.24
C ARG A 67 -17.89 -9.41 0.69
N PHE A 68 -17.27 -10.48 0.27
CA PHE A 68 -15.90 -10.47 -0.23
C PHE A 68 -15.84 -10.40 -1.75
N ASP A 69 -14.91 -9.59 -2.27
CA ASP A 69 -14.55 -9.50 -3.69
C ASP A 69 -13.03 -9.47 -3.84
N PHE A 70 -12.46 -10.49 -4.48
CA PHE A 70 -11.02 -10.58 -4.77
C PHE A 70 -10.75 -10.59 -6.29
N TYR A 71 -11.75 -10.29 -7.09
CA TYR A 71 -11.64 -10.25 -8.56
C TYR A 71 -11.93 -8.85 -9.10
N GLY A 72 -12.81 -8.10 -8.44
CA GLY A 72 -13.13 -6.73 -8.81
C GLY A 72 -13.91 -6.61 -10.12
N GLU A 73 -14.86 -7.52 -10.38
CA GLU A 73 -15.66 -7.50 -11.63
C GLU A 73 -16.34 -6.15 -11.87
N LYS A 74 -16.80 -5.49 -10.79
CA LYS A 74 -17.45 -4.18 -10.87
C LYS A 74 -16.48 -2.99 -10.99
N VAL A 75 -15.20 -3.21 -10.78
CA VAL A 75 -14.13 -2.21 -10.79
C VAL A 75 -13.02 -2.61 -11.77
N HIS A 76 -13.39 -3.13 -12.92
CA HIS A 76 -12.48 -3.46 -14.03
C HIS A 76 -11.32 -4.40 -13.65
N GLY A 77 -11.55 -5.33 -12.71
CA GLY A 77 -10.53 -6.29 -12.27
C GLY A 77 -9.46 -5.72 -11.33
N MET A 78 -9.62 -4.49 -10.85
CA MET A 78 -8.63 -3.82 -9.98
C MET A 78 -8.38 -4.53 -8.66
N LEU A 79 -9.25 -5.47 -8.24
CA LEU A 79 -9.09 -6.22 -7.00
C LEU A 79 -8.45 -7.59 -7.19
N ASP A 80 -8.06 -7.96 -8.44
CA ASP A 80 -7.44 -9.25 -8.73
C ASP A 80 -5.96 -9.25 -8.35
N ILE A 81 -5.70 -9.36 -7.04
CA ILE A 81 -4.33 -9.44 -6.49
C ILE A 81 -3.59 -10.68 -7.01
N VAL A 82 -4.28 -11.79 -7.26
CA VAL A 82 -3.66 -13.01 -7.77
C VAL A 82 -3.10 -12.78 -9.17
N SER A 83 -3.86 -12.14 -10.05
CA SER A 83 -3.40 -11.78 -11.40
C SER A 83 -2.24 -10.78 -11.36
N PHE A 84 -2.25 -9.79 -10.44
CA PHE A 84 -1.11 -8.88 -10.25
C PHE A 84 0.17 -9.64 -9.85
N ILE A 85 0.08 -10.53 -8.86
CA ILE A 85 1.22 -11.37 -8.40
C ILE A 85 1.73 -12.27 -9.54
N ARG A 86 0.83 -12.90 -10.29
CA ARG A 86 1.21 -13.75 -11.42
C ARG A 86 1.89 -12.96 -12.54
N LYS A 87 1.46 -11.74 -12.79
CA LYS A 87 2.09 -10.85 -13.77
C LYS A 87 3.50 -10.45 -13.32
N ALA A 88 3.71 -10.14 -12.05
CA ALA A 88 5.05 -9.93 -11.49
C ALA A 88 5.94 -11.15 -11.67
N GLN A 89 5.42 -12.37 -11.41
CA GLN A 89 6.14 -13.62 -11.64
C GLN A 89 6.53 -13.82 -13.10
N GLN A 90 5.64 -13.56 -14.05
CA GLN A 90 5.90 -13.67 -15.48
C GLN A 90 7.04 -12.75 -15.92
N LEU A 91 7.15 -11.59 -15.31
CA LEU A 91 8.24 -10.64 -15.55
C LEU A 91 9.52 -10.97 -14.76
N GLY A 92 9.52 -12.04 -13.95
CA GLY A 92 10.66 -12.45 -13.14
C GLY A 92 10.94 -11.53 -11.96
N LEU A 93 9.90 -10.95 -11.37
CA LEU A 93 9.97 -10.18 -10.12
C LEU A 93 9.52 -11.05 -8.96
N TRP A 94 10.20 -10.94 -7.83
CA TRP A 94 9.71 -11.42 -6.53
C TRP A 94 8.67 -10.48 -5.98
N VAL A 95 7.90 -10.94 -4.99
CA VAL A 95 6.79 -10.17 -4.44
C VAL A 95 6.85 -10.14 -2.92
N ILE A 96 6.73 -8.95 -2.35
CA ILE A 96 6.48 -8.71 -0.94
C ILE A 96 5.02 -8.26 -0.79
N LEU A 97 4.26 -8.92 0.10
CA LEU A 97 2.87 -8.59 0.34
C LEU A 97 2.69 -7.94 1.72
N ARG A 98 1.83 -6.96 1.77
CA ARG A 98 1.46 -6.27 3.01
C ARG A 98 -0.06 -6.38 3.23
N PRO A 99 -0.54 -7.57 3.67
CA PRO A 99 -1.97 -7.88 3.79
C PRO A 99 -2.52 -7.52 5.17
N SER A 100 -1.88 -6.61 5.86
CA SER A 100 -2.23 -6.20 7.22
C SER A 100 -3.68 -5.72 7.29
N PRO A 101 -4.40 -5.86 8.42
CA PRO A 101 -5.73 -5.29 8.53
C PRO A 101 -5.72 -3.78 8.28
N TYR A 102 -4.71 -3.08 8.77
CA TYR A 102 -4.44 -1.66 8.56
C TYR A 102 -3.24 -1.47 7.63
N ILE A 103 -3.35 -0.61 6.64
CA ILE A 103 -2.29 -0.35 5.65
C ILE A 103 -1.76 1.08 5.68
N CYS A 104 -2.39 2.01 6.40
CA CYS A 104 -2.09 3.44 6.34
C CYS A 104 -2.25 3.99 4.90
N ALA A 105 -1.16 4.28 4.23
CA ALA A 105 -1.03 4.52 2.79
C ALA A 105 -1.88 5.69 2.26
N GLU A 106 -2.25 6.66 3.11
CA GLU A 106 -3.18 7.75 2.76
C GLU A 106 -4.42 7.22 2.03
N TRP A 107 -4.90 6.07 2.50
CA TRP A 107 -6.07 5.37 2.00
C TRP A 107 -7.24 5.51 2.96
N ASP A 108 -8.46 5.49 2.45
CA ASP A 108 -9.67 5.64 3.25
C ASP A 108 -9.65 4.70 4.46
N PHE A 109 -9.77 5.32 5.65
CA PHE A 109 -9.70 4.67 6.95
C PHE A 109 -8.49 3.73 7.14
N GLY A 110 -7.36 4.03 6.46
CA GLY A 110 -6.16 3.20 6.47
C GLY A 110 -6.40 1.77 5.98
N GLY A 111 -7.37 1.58 5.10
CA GLY A 111 -7.74 0.29 4.53
C GLY A 111 -8.66 -0.56 5.41
N LEU A 112 -9.03 -0.11 6.60
CA LEU A 112 -10.05 -0.79 7.42
C LEU A 112 -11.44 -0.56 6.83
N PRO A 113 -12.33 -1.57 6.83
CA PRO A 113 -13.70 -1.37 6.42
C PRO A 113 -14.47 -0.45 7.38
N ALA A 114 -15.11 0.58 6.87
CA ALA A 114 -15.87 1.54 7.69
C ALA A 114 -17.04 0.90 8.45
N TRP A 115 -17.62 -0.22 7.96
CA TRP A 115 -18.67 -0.95 8.66
C TRP A 115 -18.23 -1.47 10.05
N LEU A 116 -16.92 -1.56 10.34
CA LEU A 116 -16.41 -1.88 11.67
C LEU A 116 -16.85 -0.83 12.71
N LEU A 117 -16.95 0.45 12.33
CA LEU A 117 -17.41 1.53 13.20
C LEU A 117 -18.91 1.40 13.58
N ALA A 118 -19.69 0.66 12.79
CA ALA A 118 -21.09 0.36 13.12
C ALA A 118 -21.25 -0.73 14.20
N GLN A 119 -20.14 -1.42 14.59
CA GLN A 119 -20.18 -2.53 15.54
C GLN A 119 -20.14 -2.09 17.03
N GLY A 120 -20.39 -0.83 17.32
CA GLY A 120 -20.40 -0.30 18.69
C GLY A 120 -19.02 0.15 19.19
N ASP A 121 -18.71 -0.18 20.43
CA ASP A 121 -17.48 0.25 21.16
C ASP A 121 -16.31 -0.72 20.98
N MET A 122 -16.24 -1.45 19.87
CA MET A 122 -15.15 -2.36 19.55
C MET A 122 -13.84 -1.58 19.34
N ALA A 123 -12.78 -1.98 20.03
CA ALA A 123 -11.47 -1.36 19.90
C ALA A 123 -10.73 -1.93 18.68
N LEU A 124 -10.48 -1.07 17.68
CA LEU A 124 -9.76 -1.45 16.46
C LEU A 124 -8.24 -1.50 16.68
N ARG A 125 -7.55 -2.32 15.90
CA ARG A 125 -6.10 -2.52 15.99
C ARG A 125 -5.64 -2.90 17.41
N THR A 126 -6.40 -3.76 18.06
CA THR A 126 -6.10 -4.29 19.41
C THR A 126 -6.46 -5.77 19.49
N SER A 127 -6.13 -6.40 20.61
CA SER A 127 -6.54 -7.77 20.95
C SER A 127 -8.01 -7.90 21.39
N ASP A 128 -8.88 -6.92 21.10
CA ASP A 128 -10.34 -7.06 21.27
C ASP A 128 -10.83 -8.27 20.46
N GLU A 129 -11.39 -9.25 21.12
CA GLU A 129 -11.83 -10.52 20.49
C GLU A 129 -12.88 -10.29 19.38
N ARG A 130 -13.69 -9.24 19.49
CA ARG A 130 -14.69 -8.87 18.46
C ARG A 130 -13.98 -8.42 17.18
N TYR A 131 -12.94 -7.58 17.33
CA TYR A 131 -12.12 -7.13 16.22
C TYR A 131 -11.34 -8.28 15.59
N LEU A 132 -10.66 -9.10 16.42
CA LEU A 132 -9.91 -10.26 15.96
C LEU A 132 -10.81 -11.29 15.23
N CYS A 133 -12.08 -11.41 15.63
CA CYS A 133 -13.04 -12.25 14.91
C CYS A 133 -13.28 -11.76 13.47
N HIS A 134 -13.38 -10.46 13.26
CA HIS A 134 -13.52 -9.87 11.91
C HIS A 134 -12.24 -10.02 11.08
N VAL A 135 -11.08 -9.76 11.68
CA VAL A 135 -9.79 -9.97 11.02
C VAL A 135 -9.62 -11.43 10.59
N ARG A 136 -9.99 -12.38 11.46
CA ARG A 136 -9.95 -13.82 11.15
C ARG A 136 -10.84 -14.13 9.95
N ALA A 137 -12.08 -13.64 9.93
CA ALA A 137 -12.99 -13.86 8.82
C ALA A 137 -12.44 -13.34 7.48
N TYR A 138 -11.75 -12.21 7.50
CA TYR A 138 -11.05 -11.66 6.34
C TYR A 138 -9.86 -12.52 5.93
N TYR A 139 -9.00 -12.91 6.88
CA TYR A 139 -7.83 -13.75 6.60
C TYR A 139 -8.22 -15.15 6.12
N ASP A 140 -9.33 -15.72 6.62
CA ASP A 140 -9.88 -17.00 6.15
C ASP A 140 -10.27 -16.97 4.66
N ARG A 141 -10.44 -15.78 4.07
CA ARG A 141 -10.71 -15.59 2.64
C ARG A 141 -9.47 -15.20 1.85
N LEU A 142 -8.63 -14.34 2.40
CA LEU A 142 -7.45 -13.82 1.70
C LEU A 142 -6.30 -14.83 1.69
N MET A 143 -5.92 -15.39 2.85
CA MET A 143 -4.71 -16.20 2.95
C MET A 143 -4.74 -17.46 2.07
N PRO A 144 -5.87 -18.18 1.88
CA PRO A 144 -5.93 -19.30 0.94
C PRO A 144 -5.65 -18.91 -0.53
N LEU A 145 -5.83 -17.65 -0.91
CA LEU A 145 -5.48 -17.15 -2.24
C LEU A 145 -3.98 -16.88 -2.36
N LEU A 146 -3.35 -16.46 -1.25
CA LEU A 146 -1.93 -16.10 -1.22
C LEU A 146 -1.01 -17.29 -0.95
N ALA A 147 -1.43 -18.25 -0.12
CA ALA A 147 -0.62 -19.40 0.27
C ALA A 147 -0.05 -20.20 -0.92
N PRO A 148 -0.80 -20.47 -2.01
CA PRO A 148 -0.26 -21.16 -3.18
C PRO A 148 0.73 -20.33 -4.03
N LEU A 149 0.86 -19.03 -3.74
CA LEU A 149 1.72 -18.10 -4.48
C LEU A 149 3.08 -17.90 -3.82
N GLN A 150 3.34 -18.58 -2.71
CA GLN A 150 4.61 -18.52 -1.99
C GLN A 150 5.72 -19.24 -2.76
N ILE A 151 6.97 -18.84 -2.51
CA ILE A 151 8.14 -19.38 -3.21
C ILE A 151 8.31 -20.89 -3.02
N ASP A 152 8.02 -21.43 -1.86
CA ASP A 152 8.06 -22.87 -1.57
C ASP A 152 6.96 -23.67 -2.28
N HIS A 153 5.94 -22.99 -2.81
CA HIS A 153 4.92 -23.55 -3.69
C HIS A 153 5.15 -23.21 -5.17
N GLY A 154 6.31 -22.61 -5.51
CA GLY A 154 6.66 -22.23 -6.89
C GLY A 154 6.08 -20.88 -7.33
N GLY A 155 5.54 -20.09 -6.41
CA GLY A 155 5.11 -18.72 -6.65
C GLY A 155 6.24 -17.71 -6.43
N PRO A 156 5.98 -16.40 -6.60
CA PRO A 156 6.97 -15.35 -6.46
C PRO A 156 6.99 -14.70 -5.07
N VAL A 157 6.05 -15.04 -4.18
CA VAL A 157 5.91 -14.36 -2.87
C VAL A 157 7.00 -14.83 -1.92
N ILE A 158 7.80 -13.89 -1.40
CA ILE A 158 8.96 -14.17 -0.54
C ILE A 158 8.80 -13.70 0.91
N MET A 159 7.98 -12.69 1.19
CA MET A 159 7.72 -12.18 2.54
C MET A 159 6.31 -11.62 2.66
N LEU A 160 5.75 -11.68 3.88
CA LEU A 160 4.50 -10.99 4.25
C LEU A 160 4.69 -10.11 5.49
N GLN A 161 4.05 -8.94 5.48
CA GLN A 161 4.03 -8.02 6.62
C GLN A 161 2.95 -8.41 7.65
N VAL A 162 3.26 -8.16 8.92
CA VAL A 162 2.33 -8.22 10.05
C VAL A 162 2.04 -6.80 10.50
N GLU A 163 0.81 -6.36 10.34
CA GLU A 163 0.35 -4.99 10.64
C GLU A 163 1.13 -3.90 9.88
N ASN A 164 0.87 -2.63 10.13
CA ASN A 164 1.62 -1.52 9.55
C ASN A 164 1.83 -0.40 10.54
N GLU A 165 3.10 -0.03 10.76
CA GLU A 165 3.53 1.06 11.65
C GLU A 165 2.85 1.04 13.01
N TYR A 166 2.61 -0.17 13.51
CA TYR A 166 1.87 -0.37 14.76
C TYR A 166 2.58 0.23 15.96
N GLY A 167 3.90 0.31 15.93
CA GLY A 167 4.71 0.86 17.01
C GLY A 167 4.47 2.34 17.30
N SER A 168 3.97 3.09 16.31
CA SER A 168 3.53 4.48 16.47
C SER A 168 2.09 4.59 16.97
N PHE A 169 1.29 3.54 16.82
CA PHE A 169 -0.12 3.49 17.22
C PHE A 169 -0.32 2.86 18.61
N GLY A 170 0.37 1.75 18.88
CA GLY A 170 0.15 0.98 20.10
C GLY A 170 1.30 0.04 20.45
N ASN A 171 1.07 -0.79 21.45
CA ASN A 171 2.04 -1.77 21.98
C ASN A 171 1.38 -3.09 22.41
N ASP A 172 0.20 -3.40 21.88
CA ASP A 172 -0.51 -4.66 22.16
C ASP A 172 0.12 -5.82 21.41
N LYS A 173 1.14 -6.44 22.01
CA LYS A 173 1.84 -7.58 21.42
C LYS A 173 0.94 -8.79 21.20
N LYS A 174 -0.07 -9.00 22.07
CA LYS A 174 -1.05 -10.07 21.88
C LYS A 174 -1.82 -9.92 20.57
N TYR A 175 -2.12 -8.69 20.20
CA TYR A 175 -2.72 -8.39 18.89
C TYR A 175 -1.82 -8.81 17.73
N LEU A 176 -0.56 -8.36 17.74
CA LEU A 176 0.41 -8.70 16.69
C LEU A 176 0.69 -10.19 16.59
N GLU A 177 0.84 -10.86 17.74
CA GLU A 177 0.98 -12.32 17.81
C GLU A 177 -0.23 -13.05 17.25
N SER A 178 -1.45 -12.54 17.54
CA SER A 178 -2.67 -13.09 16.97
C SER A 178 -2.70 -12.99 15.44
N LEU A 179 -2.26 -11.86 14.86
CA LEU A 179 -2.16 -11.71 13.41
C LEU A 179 -1.15 -12.69 12.81
N ARG A 180 0.06 -12.75 13.37
CA ARG A 180 1.09 -13.72 12.97
C ARG A 180 0.56 -15.15 12.98
N ASP A 181 -0.08 -15.54 14.07
CA ASP A 181 -0.55 -16.91 14.28
C ASP A 181 -1.73 -17.25 13.34
N MET A 182 -2.60 -16.28 13.03
CA MET A 182 -3.63 -16.42 12.01
C MET A 182 -3.01 -16.65 10.63
N MET A 183 -2.02 -15.86 10.22
CA MET A 183 -1.32 -16.03 8.94
C MET A 183 -0.66 -17.42 8.86
N ARG A 184 0.06 -17.82 9.91
CA ARG A 184 0.70 -19.15 10.01
C ARG A 184 -0.33 -20.28 9.95
N GLY A 185 -1.42 -20.15 10.68
CA GLY A 185 -2.52 -21.12 10.69
C GLY A 185 -3.24 -21.27 9.35
N GLN A 186 -3.17 -20.24 8.48
CA GLN A 186 -3.73 -20.24 7.13
C GLN A 186 -2.71 -20.65 6.04
N GLY A 187 -1.56 -21.20 6.42
CA GLY A 187 -0.60 -21.76 5.50
C GLY A 187 0.45 -20.79 4.96
N ILE A 188 0.65 -19.64 5.62
CA ILE A 188 1.76 -18.75 5.28
C ILE A 188 3.04 -19.29 5.93
N THR A 189 4.00 -19.68 5.09
CA THR A 189 5.28 -20.31 5.45
C THR A 189 6.47 -19.38 5.28
N VAL A 190 6.43 -18.47 4.30
CA VAL A 190 7.51 -17.49 4.06
C VAL A 190 7.74 -16.59 5.27
N PRO A 191 8.94 -15.97 5.39
CA PRO A 191 9.24 -15.05 6.48
C PRO A 191 8.20 -13.93 6.63
N LEU A 192 7.94 -13.57 7.89
CA LEU A 192 7.12 -12.43 8.26
C LEU A 192 7.99 -11.27 8.72
N PHE A 193 7.55 -10.04 8.47
CA PHE A 193 8.21 -8.82 8.92
C PHE A 193 7.22 -7.80 9.49
N ALA A 194 7.71 -6.91 10.33
CA ALA A 194 7.01 -5.70 10.78
C ALA A 194 7.73 -4.48 10.22
N SER A 195 7.00 -3.40 9.98
CA SER A 195 7.51 -2.18 9.37
C SER A 195 7.10 -0.99 10.24
N ASP A 196 8.07 -0.25 10.77
CA ASP A 196 7.86 0.86 11.70
C ASP A 196 8.86 2.00 11.46
N GLY A 197 8.60 3.16 12.06
CA GLY A 197 9.61 4.23 12.12
C GLY A 197 10.89 3.77 12.85
N PRO A 198 12.06 4.34 12.55
CA PRO A 198 13.37 3.87 13.05
C PRO A 198 13.67 4.32 14.49
N GLY A 199 12.65 4.45 15.34
CA GLY A 199 12.78 4.84 16.73
C GLY A 199 12.73 3.65 17.68
N HIS A 200 13.54 3.64 18.75
CA HIS A 200 13.55 2.57 19.75
C HIS A 200 12.15 2.23 20.29
N ASN A 201 11.33 3.25 20.57
CA ASN A 201 9.97 3.05 21.07
C ASN A 201 9.10 2.29 20.05
N MET A 202 9.16 2.69 18.77
CA MET A 202 8.37 2.08 17.71
C MET A 202 8.79 0.63 17.48
N LEU A 203 10.08 0.39 17.32
CA LEU A 203 10.63 -0.96 17.10
C LEU A 203 10.39 -1.90 18.30
N SER A 204 10.55 -1.40 19.54
CA SER A 204 10.29 -2.20 20.73
C SER A 204 8.82 -2.57 20.91
N ASN A 205 7.89 -1.67 20.50
CA ASN A 205 6.45 -1.89 20.59
C ASN A 205 5.97 -3.02 19.66
N THR A 206 6.63 -3.21 18.51
CA THR A 206 6.23 -4.19 17.49
C THR A 206 7.04 -5.47 17.51
N ARG A 207 8.17 -5.51 18.23
CA ARG A 207 9.00 -6.70 18.27
C ARG A 207 8.26 -7.87 18.90
N ILE A 208 8.03 -8.91 18.11
CA ILE A 208 7.47 -10.22 18.50
C ILE A 208 8.29 -11.35 17.87
N ASP A 209 8.24 -12.53 18.46
CA ASP A 209 9.00 -13.68 17.99
C ASP A 209 8.58 -14.13 16.59
N GLY A 210 9.57 -14.45 15.73
CA GLY A 210 9.34 -14.96 14.38
C GLY A 210 8.89 -13.92 13.34
N VAL A 211 9.04 -12.62 13.67
CA VAL A 211 8.76 -11.48 12.78
C VAL A 211 10.00 -10.58 12.72
N LEU A 212 10.56 -10.38 11.53
CA LEU A 212 11.72 -9.51 11.32
C LEU A 212 11.30 -8.04 11.47
N PRO A 213 11.91 -7.26 12.36
CA PRO A 213 11.70 -5.82 12.37
C PRO A 213 12.38 -5.17 11.17
N THR A 214 11.71 -4.21 10.54
CA THR A 214 12.22 -3.37 9.46
C THR A 214 11.88 -1.91 9.75
N ALA A 215 12.45 -0.96 9.01
CA ALA A 215 12.27 0.45 9.29
C ALA A 215 11.78 1.25 8.09
N ASN A 216 10.97 2.29 8.35
CA ASN A 216 10.46 3.25 7.38
C ASN A 216 11.09 4.62 7.60
N PHE A 217 11.73 5.19 6.60
CA PHE A 217 12.32 6.52 6.67
C PHE A 217 12.68 7.07 5.28
N GLY A 218 12.81 8.41 5.17
CA GLY A 218 13.23 9.08 3.94
C GLY A 218 14.67 9.60 3.99
N SER A 219 15.33 9.57 5.15
CA SER A 219 16.71 10.07 5.31
C SER A 219 17.35 9.56 6.60
N GLY A 220 18.67 9.72 6.70
CA GLY A 220 19.45 9.34 7.90
C GLY A 220 19.69 7.84 7.99
N THR A 221 19.92 7.18 6.87
CA THR A 221 20.11 5.72 6.71
C THR A 221 21.01 5.11 7.76
N LYS A 222 22.22 5.65 7.95
CA LYS A 222 23.18 5.09 8.92
C LYS A 222 22.64 5.05 10.34
N ARG A 223 21.98 6.15 10.76
CA ARG A 223 21.39 6.22 12.09
C ARG A 223 20.20 5.25 12.23
N ALA A 224 19.32 5.22 11.21
CA ALA A 224 18.16 4.34 11.20
C ALA A 224 18.58 2.87 11.29
N PHE A 225 19.54 2.44 10.47
CA PHE A 225 20.05 1.08 10.49
C PHE A 225 20.85 0.74 11.75
N SER A 226 21.64 1.67 12.29
CA SER A 226 22.33 1.45 13.58
C SER A 226 21.35 1.17 14.71
N ILE A 227 20.18 1.83 14.73
CA ILE A 227 19.13 1.53 15.71
C ILE A 227 18.44 0.20 15.37
N LEU A 228 18.09 -0.03 14.10
CA LEU A 228 17.41 -1.25 13.67
C LEU A 228 18.20 -2.52 13.97
N GLU A 229 19.53 -2.50 13.79
CA GLU A 229 20.45 -3.61 14.09
C GLU A 229 20.30 -4.15 15.53
N GLU A 230 19.96 -3.28 16.49
CA GLU A 230 19.75 -3.69 17.90
C GLU A 230 18.49 -4.58 18.06
N TYR A 231 17.61 -4.65 17.05
CA TYR A 231 16.34 -5.37 17.09
C TYR A 231 16.28 -6.56 16.14
N THR A 232 17.22 -6.68 15.18
CA THR A 232 17.18 -7.72 14.14
C THR A 232 17.77 -9.07 14.58
N ASP A 233 18.33 -9.17 15.79
CA ASP A 233 19.01 -10.36 16.29
C ASP A 233 20.12 -10.87 15.34
N GLY A 234 20.84 -9.95 14.70
CA GLY A 234 21.89 -10.23 13.71
C GLY A 234 21.36 -10.53 12.32
N GLY A 235 20.08 -10.30 12.06
CA GLY A 235 19.47 -10.39 10.74
C GLY A 235 19.72 -9.15 9.87
N PRO A 236 19.23 -9.16 8.62
CA PRO A 236 19.44 -8.08 7.67
C PRO A 236 18.67 -6.82 8.03
N CYS A 237 19.24 -5.65 7.80
CA CYS A 237 18.51 -4.39 7.80
C CYS A 237 17.79 -4.18 6.47
N MET A 238 16.54 -3.67 6.56
CA MET A 238 15.74 -3.28 5.41
C MET A 238 14.96 -1.99 5.69
N CYS A 239 15.04 -1.05 4.76
CA CYS A 239 14.11 0.07 4.68
C CYS A 239 12.92 -0.37 3.84
N THR A 240 11.79 -0.63 4.49
CA THR A 240 10.58 -1.14 3.84
C THR A 240 9.69 -0.05 3.26
N GLU A 241 9.92 1.20 3.67
CA GLU A 241 9.40 2.38 3.00
C GLU A 241 10.48 3.45 2.96
N PHE A 242 11.19 3.51 1.84
CA PHE A 242 12.09 4.62 1.57
C PHE A 242 11.31 5.77 0.96
N TRP A 243 10.96 6.75 1.79
CA TRP A 243 10.12 7.89 1.40
C TRP A 243 10.91 8.87 0.52
N ILE A 244 10.68 8.78 -0.78
CA ILE A 244 11.37 9.58 -1.81
C ILE A 244 10.60 10.81 -2.28
N GLY A 245 9.37 10.96 -1.81
CA GLY A 245 8.44 12.04 -2.08
C GLY A 245 7.45 12.20 -0.93
N TRP A 246 6.29 12.81 -1.20
CA TRP A 246 5.21 12.98 -0.25
C TRP A 246 3.87 13.13 -0.97
N PHE A 247 2.78 12.86 -0.28
CA PHE A 247 1.41 13.05 -0.77
C PHE A 247 0.96 14.51 -0.61
N ASP A 248 -0.10 14.88 -1.31
CA ASP A 248 -0.73 16.19 -1.24
C ASP A 248 -2.10 16.11 -0.57
N ALA A 249 -2.43 17.15 0.20
CA ALA A 249 -3.75 17.34 0.77
C ALA A 249 -4.51 18.47 0.05
N TRP A 250 -5.82 18.47 0.14
CA TRP A 250 -6.64 19.58 -0.29
C TRP A 250 -6.22 20.87 0.43
N ARG A 251 -6.06 21.95 -0.32
CA ARG A 251 -5.60 23.28 0.12
C ARG A 251 -4.08 23.43 0.24
N ASP A 252 -3.30 22.42 -0.12
CA ASP A 252 -1.87 22.64 -0.27
C ASP A 252 -1.61 23.62 -1.40
N GLU A 253 -0.77 24.62 -1.15
CA GLU A 253 -0.47 25.66 -2.14
C GLU A 253 0.40 25.13 -3.28
N LYS A 254 1.14 24.07 -3.02
CA LYS A 254 2.09 23.50 -3.98
C LYS A 254 2.12 21.98 -3.85
N HIS A 255 2.32 21.33 -4.96
CA HIS A 255 2.66 19.92 -5.02
C HIS A 255 3.96 19.63 -4.27
N HIS A 256 3.95 18.65 -3.36
CA HIS A 256 5.11 18.23 -2.60
C HIS A 256 6.13 17.55 -3.52
N LYS A 257 7.39 17.93 -3.38
CA LYS A 257 8.50 17.33 -4.11
C LYS A 257 9.66 17.02 -3.15
N GLY A 258 10.12 15.79 -3.21
CA GLY A 258 11.33 15.37 -2.52
C GLY A 258 12.59 15.97 -3.16
N ASN A 259 13.63 16.17 -2.36
CA ASN A 259 14.92 16.56 -2.91
C ASN A 259 15.60 15.33 -3.52
N MET A 260 15.67 15.29 -4.85
CA MET A 260 16.22 14.17 -5.61
C MET A 260 17.67 13.82 -5.24
N GLU A 261 18.55 14.82 -5.08
CA GLU A 261 19.97 14.57 -4.77
C GLU A 261 20.18 14.07 -3.34
N ILE A 262 19.35 14.52 -2.38
CA ILE A 262 19.36 13.97 -1.02
C ILE A 262 18.91 12.51 -1.07
N ALA A 263 17.79 12.22 -1.72
CA ALA A 263 17.28 10.86 -1.86
C ALA A 263 18.27 9.94 -2.62
N ALA A 264 18.94 10.45 -3.65
CA ALA A 264 19.97 9.74 -4.38
C ALA A 264 21.16 9.33 -3.49
N LYS A 265 21.62 10.24 -2.63
CA LYS A 265 22.69 9.95 -1.67
C LYS A 265 22.26 8.93 -0.62
N GLU A 266 21.05 9.07 -0.07
CA GLU A 266 20.49 8.10 0.88
C GLU A 266 20.35 6.71 0.23
N LEU A 267 19.95 6.64 -1.06
CA LEU A 267 19.88 5.39 -1.80
C LEU A 267 21.27 4.72 -1.92
N GLU A 268 22.32 5.48 -2.22
CA GLU A 268 23.69 4.93 -2.25
C GLU A 268 24.06 4.30 -0.90
N GLU A 269 23.75 4.98 0.22
CA GLU A 269 23.99 4.45 1.57
C GLU A 269 23.11 3.22 1.87
N LEU A 270 21.84 3.23 1.48
CA LEU A 270 20.92 2.09 1.66
C LEU A 270 21.43 0.83 0.94
N LEU A 271 21.86 0.97 -0.31
CA LEU A 271 22.37 -0.15 -1.11
C LEU A 271 23.67 -0.74 -0.55
N GLU A 272 24.51 0.08 0.07
CA GLU A 272 25.74 -0.39 0.72
C GLU A 272 25.48 -1.11 2.04
N LEU A 273 24.47 -0.69 2.81
CA LEU A 273 24.25 -1.16 4.17
C LEU A 273 23.15 -2.23 4.29
N GLY A 274 22.23 -2.36 3.34
CA GLY A 274 21.11 -3.28 3.49
C GLY A 274 20.21 -3.41 2.28
N ASN A 275 18.91 -3.40 2.54
CA ASN A 275 17.86 -3.66 1.58
C ASN A 275 16.89 -2.48 1.52
N VAL A 276 16.23 -2.28 0.39
CA VAL A 276 15.37 -1.12 0.17
C VAL A 276 14.09 -1.47 -0.58
N ASN A 277 12.99 -0.82 -0.17
CA ASN A 277 11.76 -0.72 -0.94
C ASN A 277 11.43 0.76 -1.17
N PHE A 278 11.36 1.19 -2.42
CA PHE A 278 10.98 2.57 -2.77
C PHE A 278 9.51 2.82 -2.47
N TYR A 279 9.22 3.80 -1.66
CA TYR A 279 7.88 4.28 -1.40
C TYR A 279 7.74 5.72 -1.92
N MET A 280 7.12 5.91 -3.07
CA MET A 280 6.49 4.95 -4.00
C MET A 280 7.34 4.78 -5.26
N PHE A 281 7.34 3.60 -5.85
CA PHE A 281 7.79 3.46 -7.23
C PHE A 281 6.80 4.12 -8.19
N GLU A 282 5.52 3.84 -8.00
CA GLU A 282 4.39 4.54 -8.60
C GLU A 282 3.29 4.72 -7.56
N GLY A 283 2.84 5.94 -7.38
CA GLY A 283 1.77 6.24 -6.43
C GLY A 283 0.39 5.85 -6.96
N GLY A 284 0.07 6.28 -8.18
CA GLY A 284 -1.22 6.00 -8.81
C GLY A 284 -2.35 6.91 -8.36
N THR A 285 -3.59 6.41 -8.43
CA THR A 285 -4.82 7.19 -8.25
C THR A 285 -5.69 6.61 -7.12
N ASN A 286 -6.13 7.46 -6.20
CA ASN A 286 -7.17 7.11 -5.23
C ASN A 286 -8.54 7.18 -5.91
N PHE A 287 -8.97 6.09 -6.53
CA PHE A 287 -10.23 6.05 -7.28
C PHE A 287 -11.45 6.20 -6.37
N GLY A 288 -12.45 6.93 -6.85
CA GLY A 288 -13.70 7.15 -6.12
C GLY A 288 -13.49 8.02 -4.88
N PHE A 289 -13.81 7.50 -3.70
CA PHE A 289 -13.69 8.16 -2.41
C PHE A 289 -12.64 7.48 -1.52
N MET A 290 -11.63 6.86 -2.11
CA MET A 290 -10.64 6.06 -1.38
C MET A 290 -9.40 6.85 -0.93
N ASN A 291 -9.31 8.13 -1.24
CA ASN A 291 -8.31 9.00 -0.63
C ASN A 291 -8.54 9.12 0.88
N GLY A 292 -7.47 9.03 1.65
CA GLY A 292 -7.49 9.12 3.09
C GLY A 292 -7.53 10.56 3.60
N SER A 293 -7.23 10.70 4.86
CA SER A 293 -7.10 11.98 5.53
C SER A 293 -6.17 11.87 6.72
N ASN A 294 -5.49 12.96 7.05
CA ASN A 294 -4.66 13.07 8.22
C ASN A 294 -5.30 14.04 9.23
N TYR A 295 -5.09 13.78 10.51
CA TYR A 295 -5.58 14.62 11.58
C TYR A 295 -4.41 15.10 12.43
N GLY A 296 -4.23 16.42 12.42
CA GLY A 296 -3.34 17.14 13.32
C GLY A 296 -4.16 18.12 14.16
N ASP A 297 -3.94 19.44 13.97
CA ASP A 297 -4.79 20.47 14.56
C ASP A 297 -6.21 20.47 13.93
N HIS A 298 -6.32 19.99 12.71
CA HIS A 298 -7.58 19.83 11.97
C HIS A 298 -7.46 18.67 10.98
N LEU A 299 -8.60 18.24 10.46
CA LEU A 299 -8.66 17.21 9.40
C LEU A 299 -8.17 17.79 8.08
N THR A 300 -7.21 17.11 7.45
CA THR A 300 -6.73 17.39 6.10
C THR A 300 -7.03 16.18 5.22
N ALA A 301 -7.91 16.38 4.24
CA ALA A 301 -8.24 15.31 3.28
C ALA A 301 -7.17 15.26 2.19
N ASP A 302 -6.72 14.06 1.85
CA ASP A 302 -5.77 13.83 0.77
C ASP A 302 -6.44 14.01 -0.60
N VAL A 303 -5.68 14.36 -1.63
CA VAL A 303 -6.22 14.52 -2.98
C VAL A 303 -6.38 13.17 -3.69
N THR A 304 -7.13 13.16 -4.79
CA THR A 304 -7.34 11.95 -5.60
C THR A 304 -6.06 11.41 -6.20
N SER A 305 -5.15 12.28 -6.65
CA SER A 305 -3.84 11.86 -7.14
C SER A 305 -2.94 11.42 -6.00
N TYR A 306 -2.41 10.22 -6.07
CA TYR A 306 -1.34 9.75 -5.20
C TYR A 306 -0.01 9.77 -5.95
N ASP A 307 0.24 10.85 -6.68
CA ASP A 307 1.48 11.04 -7.47
C ASP A 307 2.74 10.82 -6.61
N TYR A 308 2.73 11.34 -5.38
CA TYR A 308 3.78 11.15 -4.36
C TYR A 308 5.17 11.68 -4.76
N ASP A 309 5.28 12.39 -5.89
CA ASP A 309 6.57 12.69 -6.52
C ASP A 309 7.42 11.40 -6.70
N ALA A 310 6.73 10.33 -7.13
CA ALA A 310 7.27 8.97 -7.23
C ALA A 310 8.29 8.83 -8.39
N LEU A 311 8.80 7.61 -8.60
CA LEU A 311 9.73 7.32 -9.69
C LEU A 311 9.04 7.26 -11.05
N LEU A 312 7.76 6.89 -11.08
CA LEU A 312 6.89 7.10 -12.23
C LEU A 312 5.86 8.18 -11.90
N THR A 313 5.45 8.93 -12.91
CA THR A 313 4.28 9.81 -12.78
C THR A 313 3.00 8.99 -12.64
N GLU A 314 1.89 9.60 -12.20
CA GLU A 314 0.60 8.92 -12.03
C GLU A 314 0.13 8.20 -13.31
N ASP A 315 0.44 8.72 -14.49
CA ASP A 315 0.17 8.09 -15.79
C ASP A 315 1.28 7.12 -16.25
N GLY A 316 2.29 6.88 -15.40
CA GLY A 316 3.33 5.88 -15.60
C GLY A 316 4.52 6.32 -16.44
N GLN A 317 4.76 7.60 -16.63
CA GLN A 317 5.94 8.08 -17.34
C GLN A 317 7.18 8.03 -16.43
N ILE A 318 8.32 7.76 -17.03
CA ILE A 318 9.62 7.76 -16.33
C ILE A 318 10.02 9.19 -15.95
N THR A 319 10.31 9.41 -14.68
CA THR A 319 10.78 10.71 -14.16
C THR A 319 12.31 10.85 -14.24
N GLU A 320 12.81 12.06 -14.00
CA GLU A 320 14.26 12.30 -13.84
C GLU A 320 14.81 11.54 -12.62
N LYS A 321 14.04 11.48 -11.53
CA LYS A 321 14.37 10.72 -10.31
C LYS A 321 14.55 9.23 -10.60
N TYR A 322 13.69 8.64 -11.43
CA TYR A 322 13.83 7.25 -11.88
C TYR A 322 15.18 7.03 -12.58
N ARG A 323 15.54 7.89 -13.56
CA ARG A 323 16.80 7.77 -14.30
C ARG A 323 18.01 7.87 -13.37
N ARG A 324 17.97 8.82 -12.44
CA ARG A 324 19.02 9.00 -11.45
C ARG A 324 19.20 7.77 -10.55
N PHE A 325 18.10 7.15 -10.10
CA PHE A 325 18.13 5.94 -9.27
C PHE A 325 18.57 4.71 -10.07
N GLN A 326 18.14 4.59 -11.32
CA GLN A 326 18.60 3.52 -12.23
C GLN A 326 20.12 3.53 -12.41
N GLU A 327 20.72 4.71 -12.58
CA GLU A 327 22.19 4.86 -12.66
C GLU A 327 22.89 4.39 -11.37
N ILE A 328 22.35 4.74 -10.20
CA ILE A 328 22.90 4.35 -8.90
C ILE A 328 22.82 2.84 -8.72
N ILE A 329 21.67 2.23 -8.99
CA ILE A 329 21.48 0.78 -8.88
C ILE A 329 22.41 0.03 -9.85
N SER A 330 22.52 0.51 -11.09
CA SER A 330 23.41 -0.08 -12.11
C SER A 330 24.89 -0.05 -11.67
N ARG A 331 25.33 1.08 -11.12
CA ARG A 331 26.71 1.21 -10.58
C ARG A 331 26.95 0.30 -9.39
N HIS A 332 25.96 0.17 -8.50
CA HIS A 332 26.06 -0.70 -7.33
C HIS A 332 26.21 -2.17 -7.74
N ARG A 333 25.39 -2.64 -8.68
CA ARG A 333 25.44 -4.01 -9.22
C ARG A 333 26.74 -4.30 -9.97
N GLY A 334 27.28 -3.33 -10.71
CA GLY A 334 28.55 -3.48 -11.42
C GLY A 334 29.78 -3.63 -10.52
N LYS A 335 29.68 -3.28 -9.22
CA LYS A 335 30.79 -3.38 -8.26
C LYS A 335 30.99 -4.76 -7.63
N GLY A 336 30.03 -5.71 -7.75
CA GLY A 336 30.10 -6.94 -6.97
C GLY A 336 29.25 -8.12 -7.36
N ALA A 337 28.53 -8.11 -8.45
CA ALA A 337 27.63 -9.21 -8.80
C ALA A 337 28.16 -10.02 -9.97
N GLU A 338 28.34 -11.34 -9.76
CA GLU A 338 28.16 -12.28 -10.87
C GLU A 338 26.75 -12.09 -11.44
N PRO A 339 26.55 -12.09 -12.76
CA PRO A 339 25.22 -11.94 -13.36
C PRO A 339 24.29 -13.03 -12.79
N ASP A 340 23.21 -12.62 -12.16
CA ASP A 340 22.15 -13.53 -11.75
C ASP A 340 21.54 -14.11 -13.05
N GLU A 341 21.93 -15.34 -13.40
CA GLU A 341 21.44 -16.03 -14.61
C GLU A 341 19.92 -16.20 -14.62
N SER A 342 19.24 -16.06 -13.49
CA SER A 342 17.77 -16.04 -13.42
C SER A 342 17.14 -14.79 -14.05
N ILE A 343 17.95 -13.71 -14.25
CA ILE A 343 17.54 -12.45 -14.87
C ILE A 343 17.88 -12.40 -16.37
N THR A 344 18.70 -13.34 -16.90
CA THR A 344 19.13 -13.38 -18.31
C THR A 344 18.10 -13.98 -19.28
N GLY A 345 16.85 -14.12 -18.88
CA GLY A 345 15.75 -14.57 -19.74
C GLY A 345 15.09 -13.43 -20.51
N SER A 346 15.70 -13.03 -21.57
CA SER A 346 15.30 -12.24 -22.75
C SER A 346 15.95 -10.88 -22.87
N LYS A 347 16.93 -10.79 -23.74
CA LYS A 347 17.17 -9.59 -24.53
C LYS A 347 15.86 -9.31 -25.28
N LEU A 348 15.04 -8.42 -24.77
CA LEU A 348 13.99 -7.79 -25.57
C LEU A 348 14.70 -6.83 -26.54
N SER A 349 15.27 -7.40 -27.60
CA SER A 349 15.61 -6.64 -28.81
C SER A 349 14.32 -6.36 -29.55
N GLY A 350 13.61 -5.29 -29.13
CA GLY A 350 12.78 -4.53 -30.03
C GLY A 350 13.75 -3.75 -30.90
N GLU A 351 13.93 -4.18 -32.16
CA GLU A 351 14.47 -3.35 -33.21
C GLU A 351 13.52 -2.17 -33.40
N ASP A 352 13.78 -1.08 -32.70
CA ASP A 352 13.49 0.30 -33.09
C ASP A 352 13.97 1.19 -31.92
N GLY A 353 15.22 1.65 -32.06
CA GLY A 353 15.93 2.46 -31.06
C GLY A 353 15.45 3.91 -31.02
N GLU A 354 14.18 4.15 -30.72
CA GLU A 354 13.67 5.44 -30.27
C GLU A 354 12.88 5.25 -28.97
N GLU A 355 13.36 5.92 -27.91
CA GLU A 355 12.67 6.02 -26.62
C GLU A 355 11.27 6.64 -26.80
N LYS A 356 10.27 5.82 -27.09
CA LYS A 356 8.86 6.26 -26.97
C LYS A 356 8.45 6.31 -25.50
N ASN A 357 9.13 7.14 -24.72
CA ASN A 357 8.83 7.37 -23.29
C ASN A 357 7.73 8.41 -23.06
N PHE A 358 7.26 9.07 -24.11
CA PHE A 358 6.13 9.99 -24.02
C PHE A 358 4.93 9.36 -24.69
N ARG A 359 3.94 8.93 -23.92
CA ARG A 359 2.60 8.77 -24.46
C ARG A 359 2.13 10.14 -24.86
N GLU A 360 1.90 10.34 -26.15
CA GLU A 360 1.36 11.58 -26.67
C GLU A 360 0.01 11.84 -26.02
N ARG A 361 -0.12 12.95 -25.30
CA ARG A 361 -1.39 13.32 -24.66
C ARG A 361 -2.33 13.85 -25.72
N THR A 362 -3.51 13.25 -25.83
CA THR A 362 -4.51 13.63 -26.80
C THR A 362 -5.48 14.66 -26.22
N ALA A 363 -5.61 15.79 -26.88
CA ALA A 363 -6.67 16.75 -26.61
C ALA A 363 -7.95 16.30 -27.32
N TYR A 364 -9.02 16.02 -26.59
CA TYR A 364 -10.28 15.54 -27.18
C TYR A 364 -11.19 16.65 -27.67
N GLY A 365 -10.73 17.91 -27.63
CA GLY A 365 -11.48 19.07 -28.08
C GLY A 365 -12.45 19.61 -27.03
N THR A 366 -13.50 20.29 -27.51
CA THR A 366 -14.51 20.93 -26.66
C THR A 366 -15.78 20.09 -26.60
N CYS A 367 -16.21 19.74 -25.39
CA CYS A 367 -17.50 19.10 -25.16
C CYS A 367 -18.52 20.11 -24.65
N ASN A 368 -19.72 20.08 -25.22
CA ASN A 368 -20.84 20.87 -24.71
C ASN A 368 -21.66 20.05 -23.71
N VAL A 369 -21.89 20.64 -22.52
CA VAL A 369 -22.78 20.04 -21.53
C VAL A 369 -24.22 20.17 -22.06
N SER A 370 -24.85 19.06 -22.41
CA SER A 370 -26.20 19.01 -22.97
C SER A 370 -27.29 18.76 -21.92
N GLN A 371 -26.94 18.18 -20.76
CA GLN A 371 -27.86 17.87 -19.68
C GLN A 371 -27.23 18.18 -18.33
N LYS A 372 -28.02 18.64 -17.39
CA LYS A 372 -27.65 18.87 -15.99
C LYS A 372 -28.83 18.60 -15.08
N VAL A 373 -28.57 18.17 -13.87
CA VAL A 373 -29.55 18.04 -12.81
C VAL A 373 -28.95 18.61 -11.52
N ASP A 374 -29.79 19.29 -10.75
CA ASP A 374 -29.44 19.74 -9.40
C ASP A 374 -29.50 18.57 -8.42
N LEU A 375 -28.47 18.45 -7.56
CA LEU A 375 -28.37 17.34 -6.62
C LEU A 375 -29.61 17.23 -5.72
N PHE A 376 -30.09 18.35 -5.19
CA PHE A 376 -31.24 18.34 -4.28
C PHE A 376 -32.55 17.96 -4.99
N HIS A 377 -32.69 18.24 -6.27
CA HIS A 377 -33.83 17.78 -7.07
C HIS A 377 -33.73 16.29 -7.45
N ALA A 378 -32.55 15.70 -7.34
CA ALA A 378 -32.34 14.29 -7.68
C ALA A 378 -32.40 13.36 -6.45
N LEU A 379 -32.53 13.87 -5.23
CA LEU A 379 -32.41 13.09 -3.99
C LEU A 379 -33.34 11.87 -3.97
N ASP A 380 -34.59 12.04 -4.34
CA ASP A 380 -35.59 10.95 -4.35
C ASP A 380 -35.24 9.82 -5.34
N CYS A 381 -34.34 10.10 -6.30
CA CYS A 381 -33.82 9.10 -7.26
C CYS A 381 -32.53 8.46 -6.81
N LEU A 382 -31.84 9.04 -5.82
CA LEU A 382 -30.48 8.60 -5.41
C LEU A 382 -30.52 7.65 -4.22
N ALA A 383 -31.41 7.88 -3.25
CA ALA A 383 -31.51 7.04 -2.07
C ALA A 383 -32.90 7.15 -1.42
N GLU A 384 -33.34 6.08 -0.78
CA GLU A 384 -34.49 6.10 0.09
C GLU A 384 -34.16 6.76 1.44
N PRO A 385 -34.97 7.69 1.94
CA PRO A 385 -34.68 8.37 3.19
C PRO A 385 -34.86 7.44 4.39
N VAL A 386 -33.93 7.55 5.36
CA VAL A 386 -33.99 6.81 6.64
C VAL A 386 -34.40 7.76 7.75
N GLY A 387 -35.60 7.51 8.36
CA GLY A 387 -36.11 8.28 9.49
C GLY A 387 -35.45 7.85 10.80
N THR A 388 -34.85 8.80 11.53
CA THR A 388 -34.19 8.56 12.83
C THR A 388 -34.56 9.64 13.84
N LEU A 389 -34.46 9.35 15.15
CA LEU A 389 -34.69 10.34 16.21
C LEU A 389 -33.54 11.33 16.36
N SER A 390 -32.33 10.94 15.96
CA SER A 390 -31.13 11.76 15.99
C SER A 390 -30.26 11.42 14.77
N PRO A 391 -29.38 12.32 14.32
CA PRO A 391 -28.45 12.02 13.26
C PRO A 391 -27.66 10.75 13.57
N MET A 392 -27.62 9.83 12.64
CA MET A 392 -26.81 8.60 12.70
C MET A 392 -25.55 8.79 11.87
N SER A 393 -24.46 8.15 12.26
CA SER A 393 -23.25 8.15 11.43
C SER A 393 -23.51 7.42 10.11
N MET A 394 -22.72 7.76 9.09
CA MET A 394 -22.78 7.14 7.76
C MET A 394 -22.66 5.62 7.85
N GLU A 395 -21.73 5.10 8.65
CA GLU A 395 -21.46 3.69 8.81
C GLU A 395 -22.66 2.93 9.42
N ARG A 396 -23.39 3.56 10.37
CA ARG A 396 -24.62 2.98 10.94
C ARG A 396 -25.77 2.96 9.95
N LEU A 397 -25.73 3.82 8.94
CA LEU A 397 -26.68 3.81 7.82
C LEU A 397 -26.29 2.78 6.75
N GLY A 398 -25.18 2.05 6.92
CA GLY A 398 -24.68 1.06 5.96
C GLY A 398 -23.92 1.68 4.78
N GLN A 399 -23.52 2.93 4.90
CA GLN A 399 -22.73 3.64 3.88
C GLN A 399 -21.29 3.79 4.34
N SER A 400 -20.34 3.29 3.56
CA SER A 400 -18.93 3.28 3.93
C SER A 400 -18.19 4.54 3.49
N TYR A 401 -18.61 5.24 2.44
CA TYR A 401 -17.96 6.42 1.87
C TYR A 401 -18.96 7.28 1.09
N GLY A 402 -18.54 8.47 0.66
CA GLY A 402 -19.36 9.41 -0.09
C GLY A 402 -19.98 10.48 0.79
N TYR A 403 -21.26 10.79 0.59
CA TYR A 403 -21.96 11.88 1.28
C TYR A 403 -23.25 11.40 1.92
N THR A 404 -23.57 11.95 3.08
CA THR A 404 -24.85 11.76 3.76
C THR A 404 -25.51 13.11 3.96
N LEU A 405 -26.75 13.26 3.47
CA LEU A 405 -27.55 14.44 3.70
C LEU A 405 -28.47 14.24 4.91
N TYR A 406 -28.34 15.10 5.91
CA TYR A 406 -29.25 15.16 7.05
C TYR A 406 -30.26 16.27 6.84
N SER A 407 -31.55 15.95 6.97
CA SER A 407 -32.63 16.92 6.88
C SER A 407 -33.55 16.82 8.08
N SER A 408 -34.08 17.94 8.54
CA SER A 408 -35.08 18.00 9.61
C SER A 408 -36.04 19.12 9.34
N VAL A 409 -37.30 18.90 9.70
CA VAL A 409 -38.36 19.92 9.62
C VAL A 409 -38.58 20.48 11.02
N LEU A 410 -38.38 21.78 11.19
CA LEU A 410 -38.59 22.48 12.43
C LEU A 410 -39.92 23.26 12.34
N HIS A 411 -40.83 22.97 13.24
CA HIS A 411 -42.06 23.74 13.42
C HIS A 411 -41.85 24.76 14.56
N THR A 412 -41.79 26.02 14.20
CA THR A 412 -41.56 27.09 15.19
C THR A 412 -42.32 28.35 14.80
N GLU A 413 -42.85 29.04 15.80
CA GLU A 413 -43.47 30.35 15.64
C GLU A 413 -42.44 31.49 15.73
N ARG A 414 -41.19 31.17 16.04
CA ARG A 414 -40.08 32.15 16.20
C ARG A 414 -39.18 32.09 14.98
N GLN A 415 -38.70 33.28 14.60
CA GLN A 415 -37.63 33.37 13.59
C GLN A 415 -36.32 32.81 14.17
N LEU A 416 -35.73 31.85 13.46
CA LEU A 416 -34.42 31.28 13.81
C LEU A 416 -33.31 32.15 13.23
N HIS A 417 -32.34 32.57 14.08
CA HIS A 417 -31.20 33.38 13.65
C HIS A 417 -29.92 32.56 13.47
N SER A 418 -29.81 31.42 14.12
CA SER A 418 -28.65 30.54 14.00
C SER A 418 -29.01 29.11 14.43
N ILE A 419 -28.32 28.13 13.82
CA ILE A 419 -28.31 26.72 14.23
C ILE A 419 -26.85 26.38 14.55
N ARG A 420 -26.62 25.76 15.69
CA ARG A 420 -25.30 25.21 16.06
C ARG A 420 -25.39 23.71 16.05
N LEU A 421 -24.46 23.09 15.32
CA LEU A 421 -24.23 21.65 15.37
C LEU A 421 -23.08 21.42 16.35
N TYR A 422 -23.30 20.53 17.30
CA TYR A 422 -22.25 20.04 18.21
C TYR A 422 -21.84 18.66 17.71
N GLN A 423 -20.54 18.48 17.49
CA GLN A 423 -19.93 17.19 17.17
C GLN A 423 -19.61 16.41 18.44
#